data_2772805a8bb4c857b1f38644ef0a0a47
#
_entry.id   2772805a8bb4c857b1f38644ef0a0a47
#
_cell.length_a   1.000
_cell.length_b   1.000
_cell.length_c   1.000
_cell.angle_alpha   90.00
_cell.angle_beta   90.00
_cell.angle_gamma   90.00
#
_symmetry.space_group_name_H-M   'P 1'
#
loop_
_entity.id
_entity.type
_entity.pdbx_description
1 polymer ?
#
loop_
_entity_poly.entity_id
_entity_poly.type
_entity_poly.pdbx_seq_one_letter_code
_entity_poly.pdbx_strand_id
1 'polypeptide(L)'
;MREQGVLAKIDKPDDAEAYTIRDQLMIELRSDWKVGGKVYLQGSLLAIPYKDFRRGRRTFDVLFAPTATRSLQSVVALRGAIILVEMDNVLGKVEELVHRDGQWQRRTVATPSFGTVAVAAVDGQRSDQYFLTVGGFLQPTTLMLAHA
;
A
#
# COMPACT_ATOMS: atom_id res chain seq x y z
N MET A 1 -18.17 -3.88 -6.64
CA MET A 1 -18.60 -3.08 -5.48
C MET A 1 -20.10 -2.83 -5.57
N ARG A 2 -20.79 -2.88 -4.47
CA ARG A 2 -22.25 -2.84 -4.44
C ARG A 2 -22.72 -1.49 -3.94
N GLU A 3 -23.60 -0.83 -4.68
CA GLU A 3 -24.16 0.46 -4.32
C GLU A 3 -25.64 0.48 -4.66
N GLN A 4 -26.47 0.85 -3.68
CA GLN A 4 -27.95 0.87 -3.81
C GLN A 4 -28.50 -0.42 -4.43
N GLY A 5 -27.92 -1.55 -4.11
CA GLY A 5 -28.32 -2.84 -4.69
C GLY A 5 -27.88 -3.09 -6.12
N VAL A 6 -27.20 -2.15 -6.76
CA VAL A 6 -26.68 -2.27 -8.14
C VAL A 6 -25.20 -2.59 -8.11
N LEU A 7 -24.78 -3.55 -8.94
CA LEU A 7 -23.39 -3.87 -9.14
C LEU A 7 -22.78 -2.90 -10.16
N ALA A 8 -21.72 -2.19 -9.77
CA ALA A 8 -20.99 -1.30 -10.66
C ALA A 8 -19.58 -1.87 -10.90
N LYS A 9 -19.16 -1.92 -12.17
CA LYS A 9 -17.80 -2.31 -12.54
C LYS A 9 -16.84 -1.16 -12.23
N ILE A 10 -15.71 -1.50 -11.60
CA ILE A 10 -14.61 -0.55 -11.42
C ILE A 10 -13.84 -0.43 -12.75
N ASP A 11 -13.73 0.81 -13.24
CA ASP A 11 -12.99 1.12 -14.46
C ASP A 11 -11.48 1.16 -14.18
N LYS A 12 -10.85 0.02 -14.31
CA LYS A 12 -9.43 -0.22 -14.11
C LYS A 12 -8.93 -1.29 -15.07
N PRO A 13 -7.61 -1.48 -15.26
CA PRO A 13 -7.10 -2.63 -16.00
C PRO A 13 -7.60 -3.94 -15.39
N ASP A 14 -7.94 -4.89 -16.25
CA ASP A 14 -8.54 -6.17 -15.81
C ASP A 14 -7.58 -6.98 -14.91
N ASP A 15 -6.28 -6.85 -15.13
CA ASP A 15 -5.25 -7.53 -14.34
C ASP A 15 -4.87 -6.79 -13.05
N ALA A 16 -5.34 -5.56 -12.83
CA ALA A 16 -5.06 -4.81 -11.63
C ALA A 16 -5.92 -5.28 -10.44
N GLU A 17 -5.35 -5.30 -9.26
CA GLU A 17 -6.09 -5.51 -8.02
C GLU A 17 -6.62 -4.18 -7.51
N ALA A 18 -7.87 -4.17 -7.05
CA ALA A 18 -8.49 -3.00 -6.46
C ALA A 18 -9.20 -3.38 -5.16
N TYR A 19 -9.00 -2.55 -4.15
CA TYR A 19 -9.64 -2.71 -2.85
C TYR A 19 -9.79 -1.34 -2.20
N THR A 20 -10.58 -1.25 -1.15
CA THR A 20 -10.75 0.00 -0.41
C THR A 20 -10.10 -0.11 0.97
N ILE A 21 -9.46 0.99 1.37
CA ILE A 21 -9.01 1.19 2.74
C ILE A 21 -9.65 2.49 3.19
N ARG A 22 -10.64 2.39 4.06
CA ARG A 22 -11.50 3.52 4.46
C ARG A 22 -12.20 4.14 3.25
N ASP A 23 -11.99 5.43 3.01
CA ASP A 23 -12.55 6.18 1.89
C ASP A 23 -11.66 6.20 0.65
N GLN A 24 -10.50 5.54 0.70
CA GLN A 24 -9.54 5.48 -0.40
C GLN A 24 -9.71 4.20 -1.21
N LEU A 25 -9.77 4.35 -2.52
CA LEU A 25 -9.65 3.25 -3.45
C LEU A 25 -8.16 3.02 -3.74
N MET A 26 -7.70 1.81 -3.50
CA MET A 26 -6.33 1.39 -3.74
C MET A 26 -6.30 0.53 -5.00
N ILE A 27 -5.34 0.78 -5.87
CA ILE A 27 -5.16 0.00 -7.11
C ILE A 27 -3.69 -0.41 -7.21
N GLU A 28 -3.46 -1.72 -7.29
CA GLU A 28 -2.15 -2.28 -7.55
C GLU A 28 -2.07 -2.71 -8.99
N LEU A 29 -1.16 -2.13 -9.74
CA LEU A 29 -1.03 -2.35 -11.17
C LEU A 29 -0.14 -3.56 -11.47
N ARG A 30 -0.59 -4.39 -12.42
CA ARG A 30 0.19 -5.52 -12.95
C ARG A 30 0.66 -5.29 -14.38
N SER A 31 0.26 -4.18 -14.97
CA SER A 31 0.71 -3.68 -16.27
C SER A 31 0.66 -2.16 -16.25
N ASP A 32 1.35 -1.53 -17.17
CA ASP A 32 1.31 -0.06 -17.31
C ASP A 32 -0.11 0.39 -17.65
N TRP A 33 -0.54 1.47 -17.04
CA TRP A 33 -1.87 2.03 -17.25
C TRP A 33 -1.79 3.49 -17.69
N LYS A 34 -2.24 3.75 -18.91
CA LYS A 34 -2.35 5.10 -19.43
C LYS A 34 -3.78 5.62 -19.20
N VAL A 35 -3.92 6.60 -18.32
CA VAL A 35 -5.22 7.18 -17.97
C VAL A 35 -5.04 8.63 -17.53
N GLY A 36 -6.02 9.50 -17.84
CA GLY A 36 -5.96 10.90 -17.47
C GLY A 36 -4.75 11.67 -18.02
N GLY A 37 -4.23 11.27 -19.17
CA GLY A 37 -3.05 11.89 -19.79
C GLY A 37 -1.72 11.52 -19.12
N LYS A 38 -1.70 10.55 -18.23
CA LYS A 38 -0.52 10.11 -17.50
C LYS A 38 -0.37 8.59 -17.60
N VAL A 39 0.87 8.11 -17.59
CA VAL A 39 1.17 6.68 -17.55
C VAL A 39 1.60 6.29 -16.13
N TYR A 40 0.91 5.32 -15.57
CA TYR A 40 1.26 4.72 -14.27
C TYR A 40 1.91 3.37 -14.55
N LEU A 41 3.04 3.11 -13.93
CA LEU A 41 3.86 1.95 -14.24
C LEU A 41 3.34 0.67 -13.58
N GLN A 42 3.55 -0.45 -14.24
CA GLN A 42 3.39 -1.77 -13.67
C GLN A 42 4.08 -1.87 -12.32
N GLY A 43 3.40 -2.47 -11.33
CA GLY A 43 3.92 -2.62 -9.97
C GLY A 43 3.67 -1.41 -9.06
N SER A 44 3.05 -0.35 -9.56
CA SER A 44 2.70 0.82 -8.74
C SER A 44 1.51 0.55 -7.85
N LEU A 45 1.48 1.20 -6.68
CA LEU A 45 0.33 1.31 -5.81
C LEU A 45 -0.25 2.72 -5.93
N LEU A 46 -1.49 2.80 -6.37
CA LEU A 46 -2.21 4.05 -6.56
C LEU A 46 -3.31 4.19 -5.52
N ALA A 47 -3.61 5.43 -5.14
CA ALA A 47 -4.71 5.76 -4.24
C ALA A 47 -5.50 6.94 -4.78
N ILE A 48 -6.81 6.92 -4.57
CA ILE A 48 -7.72 8.02 -4.89
C ILE A 48 -8.91 7.95 -3.93
N PRO A 49 -9.44 9.10 -3.48
CA PRO A 49 -10.71 9.07 -2.76
C PRO A 49 -11.78 8.38 -3.60
N TYR A 50 -12.47 7.41 -3.03
CA TYR A 50 -13.46 6.61 -3.78
C TYR A 50 -14.55 7.49 -4.40
N LYS A 51 -14.97 8.55 -3.68
CA LYS A 51 -15.94 9.51 -4.18
C LYS A 51 -15.48 10.21 -5.46
N ASP A 52 -14.21 10.58 -5.50
CA ASP A 52 -13.64 11.26 -6.66
C ASP A 52 -13.54 10.32 -7.86
N PHE A 53 -13.13 9.08 -7.62
CA PHE A 53 -13.10 8.05 -8.66
C PHE A 53 -14.49 7.83 -9.26
N ARG A 54 -15.51 7.80 -8.45
CA ARG A 54 -16.89 7.65 -8.91
C ARG A 54 -17.41 8.84 -9.71
N ARG A 55 -16.89 10.01 -9.45
CA ARG A 55 -17.20 11.23 -10.23
C ARG A 55 -16.47 11.30 -11.56
N GLY A 56 -15.64 10.31 -11.86
CA GLY A 56 -14.88 10.24 -13.12
C GLY A 56 -13.45 10.76 -13.02
N ARG A 57 -12.99 11.19 -11.83
CA ARG A 57 -11.61 11.64 -11.63
C ARG A 57 -10.65 10.47 -11.81
N ARG A 58 -9.55 10.72 -12.51
CA ARG A 58 -8.51 9.70 -12.83
C ARG A 58 -7.10 10.23 -12.55
N THR A 59 -6.97 11.13 -11.58
CA THR A 59 -5.68 11.58 -11.06
C THR A 59 -5.44 10.88 -9.74
N PHE A 60 -4.42 10.04 -9.68
CA PHE A 60 -4.12 9.18 -8.54
C PHE A 60 -2.91 9.70 -7.77
N ASP A 61 -2.92 9.49 -6.45
CA ASP A 61 -1.71 9.58 -5.64
C ASP A 61 -0.91 8.29 -5.81
N VAL A 62 0.37 8.41 -6.14
CA VAL A 62 1.26 7.26 -6.28
C VAL A 62 1.92 7.01 -4.93
N LEU A 63 1.45 5.98 -4.23
CA LEU A 63 1.99 5.64 -2.91
C LEU A 63 3.29 4.84 -3.01
N PHE A 64 3.42 4.08 -4.08
CA PHE A 64 4.64 3.35 -4.41
C PHE A 64 4.81 3.30 -5.93
N ALA A 65 6.02 3.61 -6.40
CA ALA A 65 6.42 3.42 -7.78
C ALA A 65 7.65 2.52 -7.83
N PRO A 66 7.62 1.43 -8.61
CA PRO A 66 8.74 0.51 -8.67
C PRO A 66 9.92 1.13 -9.43
N THR A 67 11.11 0.64 -9.11
CA THR A 67 12.33 0.94 -9.86
C THR A 67 12.99 -0.38 -10.29
N ALA A 68 14.15 -0.30 -10.94
CA ALA A 68 14.90 -1.51 -11.28
C ALA A 68 15.29 -2.35 -10.06
N THR A 69 15.38 -1.73 -8.88
CA THR A 69 15.83 -2.39 -7.63
C THR A 69 14.73 -2.49 -6.56
N ARG A 70 13.63 -1.76 -6.73
CA ARG A 70 12.58 -1.65 -5.71
C ARG A 70 11.28 -2.26 -6.17
N SER A 71 10.69 -3.07 -5.31
CA SER A 71 9.37 -3.67 -5.52
C SER A 71 8.53 -3.63 -4.24
N LEU A 72 7.21 -3.59 -4.41
CA LEU A 72 6.26 -3.66 -3.30
C LEU A 72 5.99 -5.13 -2.97
N GLN A 73 6.18 -5.50 -1.71
CA GLN A 73 5.96 -6.86 -1.23
C GLN A 73 4.58 -7.05 -0.65
N SER A 74 4.14 -6.10 0.19
CA SER A 74 2.80 -6.17 0.78
C SER A 74 2.30 -4.80 1.21
N VAL A 75 0.97 -4.72 1.34
CA VAL A 75 0.26 -3.56 1.87
C VAL A 75 -0.58 -4.06 3.04
N VAL A 76 -0.40 -3.45 4.21
CA VAL A 76 -1.14 -3.81 5.41
C VAL A 76 -1.97 -2.63 5.87
N ALA A 77 -3.28 -2.81 5.95
CA ALA A 77 -4.20 -1.78 6.41
C ALA A 77 -4.32 -1.80 7.93
N LEU A 78 -4.19 -0.63 8.55
CA LEU A 78 -4.45 -0.39 9.97
C LEU A 78 -5.64 0.55 10.12
N ARG A 79 -6.04 0.83 11.36
CA ARG A 79 -7.18 1.71 11.62
C ARG A 79 -6.96 3.12 11.04
N GLY A 80 -5.79 3.69 11.23
CA GLY A 80 -5.46 5.07 10.81
C GLY A 80 -4.27 5.20 9.89
N ALA A 81 -3.67 4.08 9.48
CA ALA A 81 -2.46 4.06 8.69
C ALA A 81 -2.43 2.89 7.72
N ILE A 82 -1.51 2.96 6.78
CA ILE A 82 -1.19 1.87 5.87
C ILE A 82 0.30 1.58 6.02
N ILE A 83 0.66 0.32 6.08
CA ILE A 83 2.06 -0.09 6.12
C ILE A 83 2.43 -0.66 4.76
N LEU A 84 3.46 -0.12 4.14
CA LEU A 84 4.06 -0.67 2.94
C LEU A 84 5.30 -1.46 3.32
N VAL A 85 5.38 -2.69 2.86
CA VAL A 85 6.59 -3.50 2.93
C VAL A 85 7.19 -3.56 1.54
N GLU A 86 8.37 -3.00 1.40
CA GLU A 86 9.09 -2.88 0.14
C GLU A 86 10.37 -3.72 0.19
N MET A 87 10.82 -4.13 -0.98
CA MET A 87 12.14 -4.72 -1.17
C MET A 87 12.97 -3.77 -2.02
N ASP A 88 14.10 -3.33 -1.51
CA ASP A 88 15.10 -2.57 -2.27
C ASP A 88 16.35 -3.41 -2.41
N ASN A 89 16.61 -3.95 -3.60
CA ASN A 89 17.53 -5.05 -3.84
C ASN A 89 17.14 -6.26 -2.99
N VAL A 90 17.94 -6.59 -1.98
CA VAL A 90 17.68 -7.70 -1.04
C VAL A 90 17.29 -7.20 0.35
N LEU A 91 17.09 -5.89 0.52
CA LEU A 91 16.80 -5.29 1.81
C LEU A 91 15.32 -4.99 1.95
N GLY A 92 14.70 -5.49 3.01
CA GLY A 92 13.33 -5.14 3.38
C GLY A 92 13.27 -3.72 3.93
N LYS A 93 12.26 -2.96 3.50
CA LYS A 93 11.99 -1.60 3.97
C LYS A 93 10.52 -1.50 4.35
N VAL A 94 10.27 -0.84 5.47
CA VAL A 94 8.90 -0.63 5.98
C VAL A 94 8.60 0.86 6.02
N GLU A 95 7.48 1.26 5.45
CA GLU A 95 7.01 2.63 5.50
C GLU A 95 5.58 2.69 6.04
N GLU A 96 5.34 3.64 6.92
CA GLU A 96 4.02 3.98 7.43
C GLU A 96 3.47 5.18 6.67
N LEU A 97 2.25 5.05 6.14
CA LEU A 97 1.56 6.12 5.44
C LEU A 97 0.26 6.47 6.15
N VAL A 98 0.04 7.76 6.36
CA VAL A 98 -1.19 8.29 6.95
C VAL A 98 -1.78 9.33 6.01
N HIS A 99 -3.06 9.22 5.69
CA HIS A 99 -3.78 10.22 4.90
C HIS A 99 -4.45 11.24 5.82
N ARG A 100 -3.98 12.48 5.77
CA ARG A 100 -4.52 13.59 6.57
C ARG A 100 -4.63 14.84 5.71
N ASP A 101 -5.74 15.57 5.87
CA ASP A 101 -5.96 16.85 5.21
C ASP A 101 -5.76 16.81 3.69
N GLY A 102 -6.21 15.72 3.06
CA GLY A 102 -6.09 15.51 1.63
C GLY A 102 -4.70 15.11 1.15
N GLN A 103 -3.77 14.86 2.06
CA GLN A 103 -2.38 14.52 1.73
C GLN A 103 -1.91 13.25 2.43
N TRP A 104 -1.03 12.51 1.77
CA TRP A 104 -0.37 11.35 2.34
C TRP A 104 0.93 11.77 3.03
N GLN A 105 1.07 11.40 4.29
CA GLN A 105 2.29 11.58 5.07
C GLN A 105 2.98 10.24 5.20
N ARG A 106 4.30 10.24 5.05
CA ARG A 106 5.12 9.03 5.00
C ARG A 106 6.21 9.07 6.06
N ARG A 107 6.39 7.95 6.76
CA ARG A 107 7.47 7.76 7.73
C ARG A 107 8.14 6.41 7.49
N THR A 108 9.45 6.41 7.35
CA THR A 108 10.23 5.18 7.26
C THR A 108 10.44 4.58 8.65
N VAL A 109 10.12 3.31 8.80
CA VAL A 109 10.37 2.56 10.04
C VAL A 109 11.79 2.02 10.00
N ALA A 110 12.55 2.27 11.05
CA ALA A 110 13.92 1.73 11.15
C ALA A 110 13.87 0.20 11.24
N THR A 111 14.50 -0.45 10.27
CA THR A 111 14.64 -1.91 10.22
C THR A 111 16.10 -2.29 10.11
N PRO A 112 16.51 -3.48 10.57
CA PRO A 112 17.89 -3.94 10.37
C PRO A 112 18.30 -3.94 8.89
N SER A 113 19.56 -3.70 8.63
CA SER A 113 20.12 -3.58 7.28
C SER A 113 20.14 -4.89 6.50
N PHE A 114 19.86 -6.02 7.15
CA PHE A 114 19.93 -7.34 6.53
C PHE A 114 18.72 -8.18 6.92
N GLY A 115 18.26 -9.00 5.98
CA GLY A 115 17.29 -10.03 6.23
C GLY A 115 15.90 -9.74 5.68
N THR A 116 14.96 -10.57 6.10
CA THR A 116 13.57 -10.48 5.70
C THR A 116 12.76 -9.66 6.69
N VAL A 117 11.75 -8.96 6.17
CA VAL A 117 10.83 -8.16 6.97
C VAL A 117 9.41 -8.58 6.59
N ALA A 118 8.58 -8.81 7.60
CA ALA A 118 7.16 -9.08 7.41
C ALA A 118 6.34 -8.23 8.41
N VAL A 119 5.18 -7.80 7.99
CA VAL A 119 4.27 -6.99 8.79
C VAL A 119 2.90 -7.64 8.82
N ALA A 120 2.28 -7.68 9.99
CA ALA A 120 0.91 -8.14 10.16
C ALA A 120 0.17 -7.21 11.13
N ALA A 121 -1.05 -6.82 10.79
CA ALA A 121 -1.88 -6.02 11.68
C ALA A 121 -2.27 -6.84 12.93
N VAL A 122 -2.28 -6.20 14.09
CA VAL A 122 -2.86 -6.80 15.31
C VAL A 122 -4.39 -6.88 15.15
N ASP A 123 -5.00 -5.74 14.81
CA ASP A 123 -6.40 -5.64 14.42
C ASP A 123 -6.53 -4.43 13.49
N GLY A 124 -6.53 -4.68 12.19
CA GLY A 124 -6.49 -3.62 11.19
C GLY A 124 -7.73 -2.72 11.15
N GLN A 125 -8.81 -3.09 11.84
CA GLN A 125 -10.01 -2.26 11.91
C GLN A 125 -10.07 -1.40 13.18
N ARG A 126 -9.43 -1.84 14.25
CA ARG A 126 -9.57 -1.25 15.59
C ARG A 126 -8.29 -0.62 16.12
N SER A 127 -7.15 -0.96 15.56
CA SER A 127 -5.85 -0.59 16.11
C SER A 127 -4.87 -0.14 15.03
N ASP A 128 -3.96 0.73 15.42
CA ASP A 128 -2.79 1.11 14.63
C ASP A 128 -1.54 0.32 15.03
N GLN A 129 -1.72 -0.74 15.82
CA GLN A 129 -0.64 -1.64 16.19
C GLN A 129 -0.42 -2.71 15.12
N TYR A 130 0.83 -3.07 14.93
CA TYR A 130 1.21 -4.13 14.01
C TYR A 130 2.41 -4.91 14.53
N PHE A 131 2.47 -6.17 14.15
CA PHE A 131 3.64 -7.01 14.37
C PHE A 131 4.64 -6.80 13.25
N LEU A 132 5.88 -6.57 13.62
CA LEU A 132 7.01 -6.49 12.72
C LEU A 132 7.92 -7.68 13.00
N THR A 133 8.06 -8.55 12.02
CA THR A 133 8.97 -9.70 12.09
C THR A 133 10.20 -9.40 11.27
N VAL A 134 11.36 -9.48 11.90
CA VAL A 134 12.65 -9.25 11.26
C VAL A 134 13.52 -10.48 11.46
N GLY A 135 14.05 -11.01 10.39
CA GLY A 135 14.97 -12.14 10.44
C GLY A 135 16.13 -11.94 9.49
N GLY A 136 17.34 -12.29 9.91
CA GLY A 136 18.55 -12.23 9.09
C GLY A 136 19.22 -13.60 8.99
N PHE A 137 20.13 -13.71 8.02
CA PHE A 137 20.87 -14.96 7.80
C PHE A 137 21.69 -15.39 9.03
N LEU A 138 22.24 -14.40 9.76
CA LEU A 138 23.07 -14.63 10.96
C LEU A 138 22.39 -14.16 12.26
N GLN A 139 21.13 -13.75 12.19
CA GLN A 139 20.38 -13.27 13.35
C GLN A 139 19.10 -14.09 13.54
N PRO A 140 18.71 -14.41 14.77
CA PRO A 140 17.44 -15.06 15.02
C PRO A 140 16.27 -14.15 14.60
N THR A 141 15.19 -14.76 14.17
CA THR A 141 13.96 -14.05 13.86
C THR A 141 13.43 -13.35 15.11
N THR A 142 13.15 -12.07 15.02
CA THR A 142 12.63 -11.25 16.11
C THR A 142 11.25 -10.74 15.76
N LEU A 143 10.30 -10.93 16.66
CA LEU A 143 8.95 -10.38 16.55
C LEU A 143 8.86 -9.14 17.44
N MET A 144 8.47 -8.03 16.86
CA MET A 144 8.31 -6.77 17.57
C MET A 144 6.88 -6.25 17.42
N LEU A 145 6.38 -5.56 18.43
CA LEU A 145 5.12 -4.84 18.38
C LEU A 145 5.41 -3.37 18.09
N ALA A 146 4.80 -2.83 17.07
CA ALA A 146 4.95 -1.43 16.68
C ALA A 146 3.60 -0.73 16.66
N HIS A 147 3.63 0.58 16.67
CA HIS A 147 2.45 1.44 16.62
C HIS A 147 2.69 2.55 15.60
N ALA A 148 1.79 2.64 14.62
CA ALA A 148 1.81 3.71 13.62
C ALA A 148 1.27 5.04 14.14
#